data_6b880ef400aec1c46816f3f2bf109a53
#
_entry.id   6b880ef400aec1c46816f3f2bf109a53
#
_cell.length_a   1.000
_cell.length_b   1.000
_cell.length_c   1.000
_cell.angle_alpha   90.00
_cell.angle_beta   90.00
_cell.angle_gamma   90.00
#
_symmetry.space_group_name_H-M   'P 1'
#
loop_
_entity.id
_entity.type
_entity.pdbx_description
1 polymer ?
#
loop_
_entity_poly.entity_id
_entity_poly.type
_entity_poly.pdbx_seq_one_letter_code
_entity_poly.pdbx_strand_id
1 'polypeptide(L)'
;MTVNGRRAPGPATGGDGSAHVRPRIERERYTGAEGIRRLPVEGRFESREPDDFEAEVVRAELGEVVVRRTTMTPHRAMVDGRADDPDILRFMTVQQGSLLAAPPGGRPVRLEVGDALFTCRPRTYVYQADGPIVIVASTLPVTSLPSAVRRLEDLPIGPLPHSPLVDAVVALLVHLAQRLDEPWAFDADFAARGLVELQTAILTEVLAAPPPAPGPDRVHAAAIDYIERHLADPGLRPPQIATALGVSLRYLHRAFDDKDVTVARYLRERRLEQVAQALSAPERQPPLQHLAEQYGFGSQDQLARAFRRRYGTSMTEFRAERGS
;
A
#
# COMPACT_ATOMS: atom_id res chain seq x y z
N MET A 1 -13.37 -77.32 36.97
CA MET A 1 -14.63 -76.54 36.94
C MET A 1 -14.28 -75.12 37.28
N THR A 2 -14.35 -74.27 36.29
CA THR A 2 -13.82 -72.91 36.25
C THR A 2 -14.99 -71.96 36.61
N VAL A 3 -14.79 -71.03 37.55
CA VAL A 3 -15.74 -69.94 37.79
C VAL A 3 -15.07 -68.60 37.56
N ASN A 4 -15.61 -67.95 36.61
CA ASN A 4 -15.21 -66.66 36.00
C ASN A 4 -15.67 -65.49 36.89
N GLY A 5 -14.75 -64.80 37.52
CA GLY A 5 -15.02 -63.57 38.28
C GLY A 5 -14.90 -62.33 37.41
N ARG A 6 -16.03 -61.75 36.97
CA ARG A 6 -16.09 -60.44 36.35
C ARG A 6 -15.75 -59.38 37.39
N ARG A 7 -14.65 -58.67 37.16
CA ARG A 7 -14.32 -57.40 37.83
C ARG A 7 -15.11 -56.27 37.20
N ALA A 8 -15.88 -55.53 37.98
CA ALA A 8 -16.53 -54.32 37.56
C ALA A 8 -15.55 -53.22 37.19
N PRO A 9 -15.81 -52.39 36.20
CA PRO A 9 -14.95 -51.26 35.89
C PRO A 9 -15.09 -50.19 36.98
N GLY A 10 -13.96 -49.74 37.51
CA GLY A 10 -13.87 -48.55 38.38
C GLY A 10 -14.25 -47.27 37.67
N PRO A 11 -14.59 -46.18 38.39
CA PRO A 11 -15.01 -44.95 37.81
C PRO A 11 -13.88 -44.35 36.99
N ALA A 12 -14.20 -43.99 35.73
CA ALA A 12 -13.33 -43.21 34.87
C ALA A 12 -13.09 -41.86 35.54
N THR A 13 -11.86 -41.62 35.96
CA THR A 13 -11.39 -40.26 36.26
C THR A 13 -11.41 -39.47 34.96
N GLY A 14 -12.30 -38.49 34.88
CA GLY A 14 -12.36 -37.54 33.81
C GLY A 14 -11.05 -36.75 33.74
N GLY A 15 -10.18 -37.15 32.83
CA GLY A 15 -9.11 -36.30 32.36
C GLY A 15 -9.73 -35.30 31.39
N ASP A 16 -9.83 -34.05 31.79
CA ASP A 16 -10.07 -32.93 30.92
C ASP A 16 -8.87 -32.78 30.00
N GLY A 17 -8.90 -33.57 28.92
CA GLY A 17 -7.87 -33.57 27.89
C GLY A 17 -8.19 -32.47 26.87
N SER A 18 -7.99 -31.23 27.23
CA SER A 18 -7.77 -30.20 26.20
C SER A 18 -6.49 -30.60 25.48
N ALA A 19 -6.64 -31.30 24.37
CA ALA A 19 -5.50 -31.62 23.49
C ALA A 19 -4.93 -30.29 23.02
N HIS A 20 -3.78 -29.91 23.61
CA HIS A 20 -3.03 -28.76 23.15
C HIS A 20 -2.74 -28.94 21.66
N VAL A 21 -3.34 -28.06 20.84
CA VAL A 21 -3.12 -28.06 19.41
C VAL A 21 -1.67 -27.58 19.19
N ARG A 22 -0.83 -28.48 18.71
CA ARG A 22 0.56 -28.11 18.37
C ARG A 22 0.60 -27.41 17.05
N PRO A 23 1.43 -26.35 16.89
CA PRO A 23 1.59 -25.69 15.61
C PRO A 23 2.15 -26.65 14.56
N ARG A 24 1.63 -26.56 13.35
CA ARG A 24 2.20 -27.22 12.18
C ARG A 24 3.34 -26.34 11.67
N ILE A 25 4.56 -26.87 11.67
CA ILE A 25 5.76 -26.15 11.24
C ILE A 25 6.21 -26.72 9.90
N GLU A 26 6.45 -25.84 8.95
CA GLU A 26 6.96 -26.17 7.63
C GLU A 26 8.19 -25.32 7.33
N ARG A 27 9.22 -25.95 6.72
CA ARG A 27 10.44 -25.29 6.29
C ARG A 27 10.67 -25.60 4.82
N GLU A 28 10.90 -24.57 4.05
CA GLU A 28 11.14 -24.66 2.61
C GLU A 28 12.35 -23.82 2.23
N ARG A 29 13.16 -24.35 1.31
CA ARG A 29 14.29 -23.66 0.73
C ARG A 29 14.14 -23.55 -0.78
N TYR A 30 14.49 -22.41 -1.31
CA TYR A 30 14.38 -22.06 -2.72
C TYR A 30 15.72 -21.52 -3.18
N THR A 31 16.29 -22.12 -4.24
CA THR A 31 17.62 -21.73 -4.74
C THR A 31 17.60 -21.55 -6.24
N GLY A 32 18.38 -20.58 -6.73
CA GLY A 32 18.54 -20.30 -8.14
C GLY A 32 17.27 -19.78 -8.83
N ALA A 33 17.32 -19.67 -10.14
CA ALA A 33 16.23 -19.19 -10.97
C ALA A 33 14.95 -20.05 -10.86
N GLU A 34 15.10 -21.36 -10.62
CA GLU A 34 13.96 -22.26 -10.39
C GLU A 34 13.33 -21.99 -9.03
N GLY A 35 14.14 -21.75 -7.99
CA GLY A 35 13.66 -21.39 -6.66
C GLY A 35 12.81 -20.12 -6.70
N ILE A 36 13.22 -19.11 -7.45
CA ILE A 36 12.43 -17.87 -7.64
C ILE A 36 11.04 -18.19 -8.19
N ARG A 37 10.92 -19.05 -9.19
CA ARG A 37 9.62 -19.43 -9.80
C ARG A 37 8.71 -20.23 -8.87
N ARG A 38 9.28 -20.90 -7.89
CA ARG A 38 8.58 -21.78 -6.94
C ARG A 38 8.27 -21.14 -5.61
N LEU A 39 8.73 -19.90 -5.37
CA LEU A 39 8.40 -19.19 -4.13
C LEU A 39 6.89 -19.19 -3.92
N PRO A 40 6.40 -19.55 -2.71
CA PRO A 40 4.98 -19.57 -2.38
C PRO A 40 4.47 -18.16 -2.09
N VAL A 41 4.71 -17.24 -3.02
CA VAL A 41 4.33 -15.83 -2.92
C VAL A 41 3.69 -15.46 -4.23
N GLU A 42 2.47 -14.97 -4.16
CA GLU A 42 1.77 -14.48 -5.33
C GLU A 42 2.41 -13.18 -5.79
N GLY A 43 2.92 -13.17 -7.04
CA GLY A 43 3.58 -12.00 -7.59
C GLY A 43 4.77 -12.34 -8.46
N ARG A 44 5.48 -11.30 -8.88
CA ARG A 44 6.73 -11.42 -9.64
C ARG A 44 7.91 -11.20 -8.71
N PHE A 45 8.82 -12.16 -8.72
CA PHE A 45 10.13 -12.05 -8.07
C PHE A 45 11.22 -11.94 -9.11
N GLU A 46 12.13 -11.02 -8.89
CA GLU A 46 13.30 -10.79 -9.73
C GLU A 46 14.52 -10.68 -8.83
N SER A 47 15.62 -11.31 -9.23
CA SER A 47 16.94 -11.13 -8.63
C SER A 47 17.92 -10.62 -9.70
N ARG A 48 18.87 -9.78 -9.32
CA ARG A 48 19.97 -9.37 -10.21
C ARG A 48 20.89 -10.53 -10.54
N GLU A 49 21.01 -11.48 -9.62
CA GLU A 49 21.83 -12.69 -9.70
C GLU A 49 20.93 -13.91 -9.47
N PRO A 50 20.13 -14.31 -10.48
CA PRO A 50 19.12 -15.37 -10.29
C PRO A 50 19.71 -16.73 -9.93
N ASP A 51 20.93 -17.03 -10.36
CA ASP A 51 21.61 -18.30 -10.08
C ASP A 51 22.11 -18.37 -8.62
N ASP A 52 22.44 -17.22 -8.01
CA ASP A 52 22.85 -17.09 -6.61
C ASP A 52 21.69 -16.76 -5.67
N PHE A 53 20.47 -16.79 -6.17
CA PHE A 53 19.30 -16.55 -5.34
C PHE A 53 19.09 -17.66 -4.32
N GLU A 54 18.93 -17.27 -3.07
CA GLU A 54 18.55 -18.15 -1.98
C GLU A 54 17.42 -17.54 -1.16
N ALA A 55 16.44 -18.37 -0.81
CA ALA A 55 15.41 -18.03 0.16
C ALA A 55 15.12 -19.23 1.07
N GLU A 56 14.95 -18.94 2.35
CA GLU A 56 14.44 -19.90 3.34
C GLU A 56 13.15 -19.31 3.95
N VAL A 57 12.10 -20.12 3.93
CA VAL A 57 10.81 -19.79 4.53
C VAL A 57 10.51 -20.83 5.61
N VAL A 58 10.39 -20.37 6.83
CA VAL A 58 9.93 -21.19 7.97
C VAL A 58 8.61 -20.60 8.42
N ARG A 59 7.56 -21.43 8.45
CA ARG A 59 6.22 -21.01 8.87
C ARG A 59 5.65 -21.94 9.93
N ALA A 60 4.87 -21.38 10.83
CA ALA A 60 4.08 -22.12 11.81
C ALA A 60 2.62 -21.67 11.72
N GLU A 61 1.73 -22.66 11.64
CA GLU A 61 0.28 -22.45 11.69
C GLU A 61 -0.16 -22.48 13.15
N LEU A 62 -0.68 -21.36 13.65
CA LEU A 62 -1.22 -21.16 14.98
C LEU A 62 -2.72 -20.90 14.81
N GLY A 63 -3.55 -21.96 14.80
CA GLY A 63 -4.95 -21.79 14.46
C GLY A 63 -5.11 -21.06 13.11
N GLU A 64 -5.74 -19.89 13.13
CA GLU A 64 -5.96 -19.06 11.95
C GLU A 64 -4.80 -18.09 11.63
N VAL A 65 -3.84 -17.96 12.52
CA VAL A 65 -2.67 -17.08 12.35
C VAL A 65 -1.49 -17.88 11.84
N VAL A 66 -0.83 -17.40 10.81
CA VAL A 66 0.43 -17.97 10.31
C VAL A 66 1.58 -17.04 10.69
N VAL A 67 2.50 -17.53 11.52
CA VAL A 67 3.77 -16.84 11.79
C VAL A 67 4.83 -17.36 10.83
N ARG A 68 5.58 -16.44 10.22
CA ARG A 68 6.57 -16.79 9.20
C ARG A 68 7.87 -16.01 9.42
N ARG A 69 9.00 -16.70 9.31
CA ARG A 69 10.33 -16.12 9.14
C ARG A 69 10.78 -16.39 7.71
N THR A 70 11.20 -15.35 7.03
CA THR A 70 11.72 -15.42 5.67
C THR A 70 13.09 -14.80 5.62
N THR A 71 14.09 -15.56 5.14
CA THR A 71 15.44 -15.08 4.85
C THR A 71 15.61 -15.11 3.34
N MET A 72 16.08 -14.04 2.74
CA MET A 72 16.28 -13.96 1.28
C MET A 72 17.53 -13.16 0.94
N THR A 73 18.18 -13.54 -0.15
CA THR A 73 19.20 -12.74 -0.83
C THR A 73 18.58 -11.51 -1.50
N PRO A 74 19.39 -10.57 -2.07
CA PRO A 74 18.86 -9.39 -2.74
C PRO A 74 17.83 -9.72 -3.81
N HIS A 75 16.70 -8.99 -3.78
CA HIS A 75 15.60 -9.24 -4.70
C HIS A 75 14.70 -8.02 -4.87
N ARG A 76 13.90 -8.05 -5.92
CA ARG A 76 12.74 -7.19 -6.10
C ARG A 76 11.50 -8.07 -6.25
N ALA A 77 10.45 -7.71 -5.57
CA ALA A 77 9.19 -8.44 -5.63
C ALA A 77 8.04 -7.47 -5.89
N MET A 78 7.14 -7.85 -6.79
CA MET A 78 5.84 -7.23 -6.92
C MET A 78 4.80 -8.25 -6.50
N VAL A 79 4.21 -8.04 -5.34
CA VAL A 79 3.18 -8.91 -4.79
C VAL A 79 1.83 -8.38 -5.23
N ASP A 80 1.18 -9.10 -6.12
CA ASP A 80 -0.12 -8.73 -6.67
C ASP A 80 -1.25 -9.28 -5.80
N GLY A 81 -2.14 -8.40 -5.35
CA GLY A 81 -3.42 -8.82 -4.78
C GLY A 81 -4.39 -9.11 -5.91
N ARG A 82 -4.86 -10.35 -6.03
CA ARG A 82 -5.95 -10.70 -6.95
C ARG A 82 -7.30 -10.50 -6.26
N ALA A 83 -8.31 -10.14 -7.03
CA ALA A 83 -9.66 -9.93 -6.51
C ALA A 83 -10.27 -11.20 -5.86
N ASP A 84 -9.82 -12.38 -6.27
CA ASP A 84 -10.29 -13.67 -5.77
C ASP A 84 -9.46 -14.20 -4.59
N ASP A 85 -8.40 -13.48 -4.19
CA ASP A 85 -7.62 -13.87 -3.02
C ASP A 85 -8.39 -13.63 -1.73
N PRO A 86 -8.26 -14.50 -0.73
CA PRO A 86 -8.86 -14.24 0.56
C PRO A 86 -8.30 -12.96 1.16
N ASP A 87 -9.18 -12.14 1.72
CA ASP A 87 -8.78 -10.94 2.44
C ASP A 87 -7.90 -11.32 3.62
N ILE A 88 -6.62 -10.97 3.54
CA ILE A 88 -5.67 -11.20 4.62
C ILE A 88 -5.03 -9.90 5.08
N LEU A 89 -4.81 -9.82 6.38
CA LEU A 89 -3.94 -8.84 6.99
C LEU A 89 -2.60 -9.49 7.30
N ARG A 90 -1.51 -8.77 6.99
CA ARG A 90 -0.16 -9.17 7.37
C ARG A 90 0.50 -8.06 8.17
N PHE A 91 0.96 -8.39 9.36
CA PHE A 91 1.91 -7.58 10.11
C PHE A 91 3.31 -8.12 9.83
N MET A 92 4.24 -7.26 9.44
CA MET A 92 5.62 -7.68 9.15
C MET A 92 6.62 -6.71 9.75
N THR A 93 7.79 -7.24 10.14
CA THR A 93 8.91 -6.47 10.69
C THR A 93 10.23 -6.94 10.07
N VAL A 94 11.16 -6.00 9.89
CA VAL A 94 12.51 -6.28 9.39
C VAL A 94 13.41 -6.63 10.56
N GLN A 95 14.13 -7.77 10.49
CA GLN A 95 15.04 -8.22 11.52
C GLN A 95 16.51 -8.10 11.12
N GLN A 96 16.79 -8.11 9.83
CA GLN A 96 18.12 -7.90 9.27
C GLN A 96 17.99 -7.27 7.89
N GLY A 97 18.92 -6.39 7.54
CA GLY A 97 18.91 -5.65 6.28
C GLY A 97 17.94 -4.48 6.28
N SER A 98 17.53 -4.04 5.11
CA SER A 98 16.51 -3.02 4.92
C SER A 98 15.60 -3.35 3.74
N LEU A 99 14.35 -2.88 3.77
CA LEU A 99 13.34 -3.14 2.77
C LEU A 99 12.75 -1.84 2.27
N LEU A 100 12.76 -1.62 0.97
CA LEU A 100 11.93 -0.60 0.34
C LEU A 100 10.55 -1.20 0.04
N ALA A 101 9.51 -0.54 0.49
CA ALA A 101 8.12 -0.92 0.22
C ALA A 101 7.37 0.24 -0.43
N ALA A 102 6.60 -0.04 -1.48
CA ALA A 102 5.79 0.97 -2.17
C ALA A 102 4.49 0.39 -2.72
N PRO A 103 3.41 1.18 -2.84
CA PRO A 103 2.33 0.85 -3.76
C PRO A 103 2.83 0.99 -5.20
N PRO A 104 2.20 0.36 -6.21
CA PRO A 104 2.55 0.55 -7.61
C PRO A 104 2.50 2.03 -8.00
N GLY A 105 3.60 2.54 -8.57
CA GLY A 105 3.71 3.95 -8.95
C GLY A 105 3.79 4.95 -7.79
N GLY A 106 3.81 4.48 -6.54
CA GLY A 106 3.94 5.31 -5.36
C GLY A 106 5.39 5.51 -4.92
N ARG A 107 5.59 6.44 -3.99
CA ARG A 107 6.90 6.70 -3.42
C ARG A 107 7.32 5.54 -2.49
N PRO A 108 8.52 4.96 -2.68
CA PRO A 108 9.01 3.93 -1.80
C PRO A 108 9.30 4.48 -0.39
N VAL A 109 8.93 3.69 0.60
CA VAL A 109 9.25 3.92 2.01
C VAL A 109 10.28 2.88 2.43
N ARG A 110 11.36 3.32 3.08
CA ARG A 110 12.39 2.44 3.62
C ARG A 110 11.99 1.96 5.00
N LEU A 111 12.15 0.68 5.22
CA LEU A 111 12.00 0.01 6.50
C LEU A 111 13.37 -0.48 6.94
N GLU A 112 13.76 -0.09 8.14
CA GLU A 112 14.99 -0.49 8.79
C GLU A 112 14.72 -1.60 9.82
N VAL A 113 15.79 -2.13 10.43
CA VAL A 113 15.66 -3.15 11.47
C VAL A 113 14.82 -2.63 12.65
N GLY A 114 13.80 -3.39 13.02
CA GLY A 114 12.83 -3.04 14.06
C GLY A 114 11.57 -2.35 13.55
N ASP A 115 11.61 -1.75 12.35
CA ASP A 115 10.40 -1.19 11.76
C ASP A 115 9.38 -2.29 11.47
N ALA A 116 8.11 -1.93 11.64
CA ALA A 116 6.98 -2.79 11.31
C ALA A 116 5.96 -2.07 10.44
N LEU A 117 5.22 -2.83 9.64
CA LEU A 117 4.10 -2.31 8.86
C LEU A 117 2.97 -3.33 8.75
N PHE A 118 1.76 -2.82 8.49
CA PHE A 118 0.67 -3.63 8.00
C PHE A 118 0.60 -3.61 6.47
N THR A 119 0.31 -4.76 5.89
CA THR A 119 -0.14 -4.90 4.51
C THR A 119 -1.41 -5.71 4.46
N CYS A 120 -2.27 -5.43 3.50
CA CYS A 120 -3.52 -6.18 3.32
C CYS A 120 -3.69 -6.56 1.86
N ARG A 121 -4.33 -7.70 1.59
CA ARG A 121 -4.86 -8.01 0.27
C ARG A 121 -6.31 -7.52 0.16
N PRO A 122 -6.75 -7.16 -1.04
CA PRO A 122 -6.14 -7.38 -2.36
C PRO A 122 -5.20 -6.27 -2.87
N ARG A 123 -4.52 -5.51 -2.02
CA ARG A 123 -3.60 -4.44 -2.47
C ARG A 123 -2.30 -5.02 -3.04
N THR A 124 -1.82 -4.42 -4.13
CA THR A 124 -0.50 -4.69 -4.70
C THR A 124 0.59 -3.91 -3.97
N TYR A 125 1.74 -4.54 -3.74
CA TYR A 125 2.92 -3.92 -3.13
C TYR A 125 4.17 -4.26 -3.93
N VAL A 126 5.07 -3.30 -4.04
CA VAL A 126 6.42 -3.50 -4.58
C VAL A 126 7.39 -3.49 -3.41
N TYR A 127 8.21 -4.53 -3.31
CA TYR A 127 9.27 -4.67 -2.32
C TYR A 127 10.62 -4.75 -3.02
N GLN A 128 11.64 -4.14 -2.43
CA GLN A 128 13.01 -4.24 -2.91
C GLN A 128 13.97 -4.33 -1.73
N ALA A 129 14.81 -5.35 -1.73
CA ALA A 129 15.93 -5.50 -0.80
C ALA A 129 17.22 -5.53 -1.61
N ASP A 130 18.13 -4.57 -1.36
CA ASP A 130 19.40 -4.46 -2.07
C ASP A 130 20.51 -5.33 -1.43
N GLY A 131 20.27 -5.86 -0.23
CA GLY A 131 21.12 -6.79 0.50
C GLY A 131 20.34 -7.99 1.04
N PRO A 132 21.03 -8.93 1.71
CA PRO A 132 20.36 -10.01 2.42
C PRO A 132 19.38 -9.47 3.46
N ILE A 133 18.19 -10.09 3.56
CA ILE A 133 17.13 -9.61 4.44
C ILE A 133 16.54 -10.76 5.25
N VAL A 134 16.16 -10.46 6.49
CA VAL A 134 15.34 -11.34 7.34
C VAL A 134 14.08 -10.58 7.73
N ILE A 135 12.93 -11.15 7.37
CA ILE A 135 11.60 -10.64 7.70
C ILE A 135 10.87 -11.63 8.57
N VAL A 136 10.24 -11.15 9.62
CA VAL A 136 9.27 -11.91 10.41
C VAL A 136 7.88 -11.30 10.17
N ALA A 137 6.90 -12.17 9.96
CA ALA A 137 5.54 -11.73 9.70
C ALA A 137 4.52 -12.65 10.37
N SER A 138 3.39 -12.07 10.78
CA SER A 138 2.15 -12.79 11.04
C SER A 138 1.13 -12.47 9.94
N THR A 139 0.38 -13.48 9.55
CA THR A 139 -0.71 -13.33 8.56
C THR A 139 -1.98 -13.91 9.17
N LEU A 140 -3.08 -13.20 9.04
CA LEU A 140 -4.39 -13.64 9.53
C LEU A 140 -5.50 -13.26 8.55
N PRO A 141 -6.61 -14.01 8.50
CA PRO A 141 -7.79 -13.65 7.73
C PRO A 141 -8.41 -12.35 8.27
N VAL A 142 -8.86 -11.46 7.40
CA VAL A 142 -9.55 -10.22 7.83
C VAL A 142 -10.85 -10.54 8.59
N THR A 143 -11.44 -11.69 8.32
CA THR A 143 -12.63 -12.16 9.03
C THR A 143 -12.41 -12.40 10.53
N SER A 144 -11.18 -12.64 10.96
CA SER A 144 -10.78 -12.79 12.36
C SER A 144 -10.78 -11.47 13.13
N LEU A 145 -10.79 -10.34 12.42
CA LEU A 145 -10.81 -9.00 13.02
C LEU A 145 -12.24 -8.57 13.36
N PRO A 146 -12.43 -7.76 14.41
CA PRO A 146 -13.67 -7.06 14.66
C PRO A 146 -14.11 -6.19 13.46
N SER A 147 -15.40 -6.10 13.18
CA SER A 147 -15.93 -5.33 12.04
C SER A 147 -15.49 -3.86 12.03
N ALA A 148 -15.26 -3.29 13.20
CA ALA A 148 -14.85 -1.89 13.38
C ALA A 148 -13.49 -1.56 12.74
N VAL A 149 -12.59 -2.54 12.64
CA VAL A 149 -11.23 -2.35 12.10
C VAL A 149 -11.00 -3.03 10.75
N ARG A 150 -12.06 -3.46 10.06
CA ARG A 150 -11.96 -4.11 8.74
C ARG A 150 -11.81 -3.14 7.56
N ARG A 151 -11.80 -1.82 7.80
CA ARG A 151 -11.55 -0.79 6.77
C ARG A 151 -10.06 -0.69 6.45
N LEU A 152 -9.50 -1.78 5.92
CA LEU A 152 -8.07 -1.88 5.65
C LEU A 152 -7.61 -1.08 4.43
N GLU A 153 -8.55 -0.57 3.62
CA GLU A 153 -8.29 0.37 2.53
C GLU A 153 -7.69 1.69 3.02
N ASP A 154 -7.95 2.07 4.27
CA ASP A 154 -7.44 3.30 4.88
C ASP A 154 -6.08 3.12 5.56
N LEU A 155 -5.53 1.90 5.60
CA LEU A 155 -4.23 1.65 6.21
C LEU A 155 -3.12 2.45 5.50
N PRO A 156 -2.32 3.22 6.26
CA PRO A 156 -1.18 3.92 5.68
C PRO A 156 -0.14 2.92 5.17
N ILE A 157 0.49 3.25 4.05
CA ILE A 157 1.62 2.48 3.53
C ILE A 157 2.89 3.11 4.08
N GLY A 158 3.52 2.42 5.02
CA GLY A 158 4.73 2.89 5.66
C GLY A 158 4.95 2.25 7.02
N PRO A 159 6.09 2.55 7.68
CA PRO A 159 6.36 2.05 9.01
C PRO A 159 5.29 2.54 9.98
N LEU A 160 4.91 1.65 10.88
CA LEU A 160 4.02 1.98 11.99
C LEU A 160 4.74 2.95 12.93
N PRO A 161 4.02 3.87 13.57
CA PRO A 161 4.61 4.68 14.63
C PRO A 161 5.16 3.79 15.74
N HIS A 162 6.37 4.11 16.24
CA HIS A 162 6.90 3.42 17.41
C HIS A 162 5.99 3.67 18.60
N SER A 163 5.49 2.59 19.18
CA SER A 163 4.69 2.61 20.41
C SER A 163 5.02 1.37 21.24
N PRO A 164 4.83 1.42 22.56
CA PRO A 164 5.05 0.24 23.41
C PRO A 164 4.29 -1.00 22.96
N LEU A 165 3.12 -0.82 22.34
CA LEU A 165 2.30 -1.91 21.83
C LEU A 165 2.90 -2.51 20.55
N VAL A 166 3.33 -1.68 19.60
CA VAL A 166 4.01 -2.13 18.37
C VAL A 166 5.29 -2.86 18.74
N ASP A 167 6.11 -2.29 19.63
CA ASP A 167 7.37 -2.87 20.07
C ASP A 167 7.14 -4.23 20.76
N ALA A 168 6.10 -4.36 21.59
CA ALA A 168 5.74 -5.63 22.23
C ALA A 168 5.33 -6.71 21.23
N VAL A 169 4.54 -6.35 20.20
CA VAL A 169 4.13 -7.30 19.15
C VAL A 169 5.33 -7.72 18.30
N VAL A 170 6.21 -6.78 17.94
CA VAL A 170 7.47 -7.08 17.24
C VAL A 170 8.30 -8.06 18.05
N ALA A 171 8.55 -7.76 19.35
CA ALA A 171 9.34 -8.63 20.23
C ALA A 171 8.73 -10.03 20.35
N LEU A 172 7.41 -10.13 20.52
CA LEU A 172 6.70 -11.40 20.60
C LEU A 172 6.88 -12.20 19.31
N LEU A 173 6.61 -11.60 18.16
CA LEU A 173 6.71 -12.29 16.86
C LEU A 173 8.13 -12.74 16.56
N VAL A 174 9.13 -11.90 16.85
CA VAL A 174 10.54 -12.25 16.69
C VAL A 174 10.91 -13.43 17.58
N HIS A 175 10.51 -13.40 18.85
CA HIS A 175 10.76 -14.49 19.78
C HIS A 175 10.13 -15.80 19.32
N LEU A 176 8.86 -15.77 18.90
CA LEU A 176 8.18 -16.94 18.33
C LEU A 176 8.90 -17.44 17.07
N ALA A 177 9.27 -16.54 16.16
CA ALA A 177 9.94 -16.90 14.91
C ALA A 177 11.35 -17.48 15.10
N GLN A 178 12.06 -17.09 16.15
CA GLN A 178 13.36 -17.66 16.51
C GLN A 178 13.25 -19.09 17.05
N ARG A 179 12.12 -19.42 17.64
CA ARG A 179 11.86 -20.72 18.29
C ARG A 179 10.94 -21.63 17.50
N LEU A 180 10.73 -21.35 16.20
CA LEU A 180 9.89 -22.20 15.35
C LEU A 180 10.38 -23.66 15.27
N ASP A 181 11.66 -23.90 15.55
CA ASP A 181 12.27 -25.25 15.52
C ASP A 181 12.17 -25.99 16.87
N GLU A 182 11.71 -25.31 17.92
CA GLU A 182 11.58 -25.89 19.25
C GLU A 182 10.19 -26.51 19.46
N PRO A 183 10.05 -27.56 20.28
CA PRO A 183 8.74 -28.06 20.67
C PRO A 183 7.98 -27.01 21.48
N TRP A 184 6.85 -26.58 20.97
CA TRP A 184 5.99 -25.61 21.66
C TRP A 184 5.17 -26.33 22.74
N ALA A 185 5.26 -25.82 23.96
CA ALA A 185 4.58 -26.38 25.12
C ALA A 185 3.26 -25.66 25.46
N PHE A 186 2.76 -24.80 24.56
CA PHE A 186 1.53 -24.03 24.78
C PHE A 186 0.50 -24.28 23.66
N ASP A 187 -0.74 -23.94 23.96
CA ASP A 187 -1.85 -24.04 23.02
C ASP A 187 -1.73 -22.98 21.91
N ALA A 188 -1.64 -23.45 20.66
CA ALA A 188 -1.48 -22.61 19.48
C ALA A 188 -2.67 -21.66 19.28
N ASP A 189 -3.89 -22.08 19.64
CA ASP A 189 -5.09 -21.26 19.49
C ASP A 189 -5.12 -20.09 20.48
N PHE A 190 -4.58 -20.28 21.70
CA PHE A 190 -4.42 -19.18 22.64
C PHE A 190 -3.40 -18.14 22.15
N ALA A 191 -2.29 -18.61 21.58
CA ALA A 191 -1.29 -17.73 21.01
C ALA A 191 -1.86 -16.94 19.80
N ALA A 192 -2.62 -17.61 18.95
CA ALA A 192 -3.30 -16.98 17.81
C ALA A 192 -4.25 -15.88 18.28
N ARG A 193 -5.14 -16.18 19.23
CA ARG A 193 -6.07 -15.17 19.79
C ARG A 193 -5.31 -13.96 20.38
N GLY A 194 -4.24 -14.21 21.15
CA GLY A 194 -3.41 -13.13 21.68
C GLY A 194 -2.83 -12.22 20.58
N LEU A 195 -2.32 -12.81 19.50
CA LEU A 195 -1.80 -12.06 18.35
C LEU A 195 -2.89 -11.27 17.63
N VAL A 196 -4.09 -11.84 17.44
CA VAL A 196 -5.23 -11.13 16.84
C VAL A 196 -5.64 -9.92 17.67
N GLU A 197 -5.77 -10.08 18.99
CA GLU A 197 -6.15 -9.00 19.91
C GLU A 197 -5.12 -7.86 19.92
N LEU A 198 -3.83 -8.18 20.02
CA LEU A 198 -2.78 -7.19 20.01
C LEU A 198 -2.72 -6.42 18.67
N GLN A 199 -2.82 -7.13 17.55
CA GLN A 199 -2.86 -6.49 16.22
C GLN A 199 -4.13 -5.67 16.02
N THR A 200 -5.27 -6.10 16.55
CA THR A 200 -6.52 -5.32 16.56
C THR A 200 -6.36 -4.01 17.32
N ALA A 201 -5.66 -4.03 18.47
CA ALA A 201 -5.39 -2.82 19.24
C ALA A 201 -4.51 -1.84 18.45
N ILE A 202 -3.44 -2.31 17.81
CA ILE A 202 -2.61 -1.46 16.93
C ILE A 202 -3.43 -0.89 15.77
N LEU A 203 -4.25 -1.71 15.10
CA LEU A 203 -5.12 -1.26 14.02
C LEU A 203 -6.09 -0.18 14.48
N THR A 204 -6.65 -0.33 15.69
CA THR A 204 -7.56 0.66 16.26
C THR A 204 -6.87 2.01 16.44
N GLU A 205 -5.64 2.03 16.95
CA GLU A 205 -4.84 3.26 17.09
C GLU A 205 -4.50 3.85 15.71
N VAL A 206 -4.04 3.03 14.77
CA VAL A 206 -3.61 3.48 13.43
C VAL A 206 -4.78 4.04 12.62
N LEU A 207 -5.95 3.39 12.67
CA LEU A 207 -7.15 3.83 11.94
C LEU A 207 -7.88 4.99 12.62
N ALA A 208 -7.72 5.16 13.94
CA ALA A 208 -8.24 6.32 14.68
C ALA A 208 -7.35 7.56 14.50
N ALA A 209 -6.07 7.39 14.17
CA ALA A 209 -5.20 8.50 13.88
C ALA A 209 -5.70 9.23 12.62
N PRO A 210 -5.73 10.57 12.61
CA PRO A 210 -6.04 11.29 11.38
C PRO A 210 -5.04 10.82 10.32
N PRO A 211 -5.48 10.56 9.07
CA PRO A 211 -4.58 10.09 8.01
C PRO A 211 -3.41 11.07 7.92
N PRO A 212 -2.16 10.57 7.83
CA PRO A 212 -1.01 11.45 7.67
C PRO A 212 -1.29 12.36 6.47
N ALA A 213 -1.01 13.64 6.63
CA ALA A 213 -1.23 14.61 5.56
C ALA A 213 -0.62 14.05 4.28
N PRO A 214 -1.38 13.96 3.18
CA PRO A 214 -0.92 13.31 1.96
C PRO A 214 0.40 13.95 1.53
N GLY A 215 1.43 13.15 1.29
CA GLY A 215 2.75 13.65 0.88
C GLY A 215 2.66 14.58 -0.34
N PRO A 216 3.63 15.49 -0.56
CA PRO A 216 3.60 16.47 -1.65
C PRO A 216 3.33 15.83 -3.03
N ASP A 217 3.95 14.69 -3.34
CA ASP A 217 3.74 14.00 -4.62
C ASP A 217 2.30 13.48 -4.79
N ARG A 218 1.69 12.98 -3.72
CA ARG A 218 0.29 12.53 -3.73
C ARG A 218 -0.66 13.72 -3.90
N VAL A 219 -0.39 14.84 -3.24
CA VAL A 219 -1.17 16.07 -3.42
C VAL A 219 -1.00 16.60 -4.82
N HIS A 220 0.21 16.58 -5.38
CA HIS A 220 0.49 16.98 -6.76
C HIS A 220 -0.32 16.13 -7.76
N ALA A 221 -0.24 14.79 -7.66
CA ALA A 221 -0.99 13.89 -8.54
C ALA A 221 -2.52 14.09 -8.43
N ALA A 222 -3.04 14.20 -7.21
CA ALA A 222 -4.46 14.47 -6.96
C ALA A 222 -4.88 15.85 -7.48
N ALA A 223 -4.01 16.87 -7.40
CA ALA A 223 -4.29 18.20 -7.93
C ALA A 223 -4.36 18.20 -9.46
N ILE A 224 -3.45 17.49 -10.12
CA ILE A 224 -3.49 17.31 -11.57
C ILE A 224 -4.80 16.64 -11.99
N ASP A 225 -5.14 15.52 -11.40
CA ASP A 225 -6.38 14.78 -11.69
C ASP A 225 -7.63 15.62 -11.43
N TYR A 226 -7.65 16.40 -10.35
CA TYR A 226 -8.75 17.34 -10.05
C TYR A 226 -8.85 18.45 -11.11
N ILE A 227 -7.72 19.05 -11.50
CA ILE A 227 -7.66 20.08 -12.54
C ILE A 227 -8.20 19.53 -13.86
N GLU A 228 -7.74 18.35 -14.30
CA GLU A 228 -8.18 17.76 -15.56
C GLU A 228 -9.69 17.53 -15.62
N ARG A 229 -10.28 17.07 -14.51
CA ARG A 229 -11.74 16.87 -14.44
C ARG A 229 -12.56 18.17 -14.38
N HIS A 230 -11.95 19.28 -13.95
CA HIS A 230 -12.65 20.54 -13.73
C HIS A 230 -12.15 21.70 -14.61
N LEU A 231 -11.43 21.40 -15.71
CA LEU A 231 -10.88 22.41 -16.61
C LEU A 231 -11.95 23.34 -17.20
N ALA A 232 -13.16 22.83 -17.40
CA ALA A 232 -14.30 23.58 -17.95
C ALA A 232 -14.93 24.55 -16.93
N ASP A 233 -14.57 24.45 -15.64
CA ASP A 233 -15.04 25.42 -14.64
C ASP A 233 -14.23 26.73 -14.74
N PRO A 234 -14.81 27.84 -15.22
CA PRO A 234 -14.11 29.10 -15.31
C PRO A 234 -13.74 29.69 -13.94
N GLY A 235 -14.43 29.25 -12.88
CA GLY A 235 -14.18 29.66 -11.50
C GLY A 235 -13.00 28.93 -10.85
N LEU A 236 -12.53 27.82 -11.41
CA LEU A 236 -11.45 27.03 -10.80
C LEU A 236 -10.17 27.86 -10.58
N ARG A 237 -9.71 27.88 -9.34
CA ARG A 237 -8.50 28.57 -8.87
C ARG A 237 -7.76 27.68 -7.85
N PRO A 238 -6.46 27.91 -7.59
CA PRO A 238 -5.70 27.13 -6.61
C PRO A 238 -6.35 27.00 -5.21
N PRO A 239 -7.02 28.03 -4.65
CA PRO A 239 -7.71 27.86 -3.36
C PRO A 239 -8.84 26.80 -3.39
N GLN A 240 -9.63 26.73 -4.48
CA GLN A 240 -10.68 25.72 -4.60
C GLN A 240 -10.09 24.31 -4.74
N ILE A 241 -8.98 24.17 -5.48
CA ILE A 241 -8.25 22.89 -5.58
C ILE A 241 -7.76 22.47 -4.19
N ALA A 242 -7.14 23.39 -3.44
CA ALA A 242 -6.68 23.11 -2.08
C ALA A 242 -7.83 22.66 -1.16
N THR A 243 -8.95 23.37 -1.21
CA THR A 243 -10.16 23.02 -0.44
C THR A 243 -10.70 21.65 -0.82
N ALA A 244 -10.81 21.35 -2.10
CA ALA A 244 -11.32 20.07 -2.60
C ALA A 244 -10.41 18.89 -2.20
N LEU A 245 -9.10 19.12 -2.09
CA LEU A 245 -8.13 18.12 -1.66
C LEU A 245 -7.95 18.06 -0.13
N GLY A 246 -8.65 18.90 0.64
CA GLY A 246 -8.52 18.95 2.10
C GLY A 246 -7.14 19.41 2.60
N VAL A 247 -6.42 20.22 1.81
CA VAL A 247 -5.10 20.73 2.16
C VAL A 247 -5.07 22.26 2.21
N SER A 248 -4.08 22.83 2.91
CA SER A 248 -3.88 24.28 2.86
C SER A 248 -3.35 24.74 1.50
N LEU A 249 -3.66 25.96 1.08
CA LEU A 249 -3.14 26.53 -0.15
C LEU A 249 -1.60 26.54 -0.18
N ARG A 250 -0.96 26.80 0.97
CA ARG A 250 0.50 26.74 1.13
C ARG A 250 1.02 25.32 0.86
N TYR A 251 0.31 24.32 1.34
CA TYR A 251 0.71 22.93 1.13
C TYR A 251 0.51 22.50 -0.34
N LEU A 252 -0.57 22.95 -0.99
CA LEU A 252 -0.75 22.75 -2.43
C LEU A 252 0.41 23.38 -3.23
N HIS A 253 0.81 24.63 -2.94
CA HIS A 253 1.97 25.24 -3.59
C HIS A 253 3.24 24.43 -3.37
N ARG A 254 3.50 24.01 -2.11
CA ARG A 254 4.66 23.17 -1.77
C ARG A 254 4.68 21.85 -2.56
N ALA A 255 3.52 21.28 -2.87
CA ALA A 255 3.45 20.05 -3.66
C ALA A 255 3.91 20.24 -5.12
N PHE A 256 4.03 21.50 -5.57
CA PHE A 256 4.54 21.89 -6.88
C PHE A 256 5.94 22.50 -6.85
N ASP A 257 6.57 22.73 -5.67
CA ASP A 257 7.86 23.43 -5.54
C ASP A 257 9.00 22.68 -6.25
N ASP A 258 9.01 21.33 -6.16
CA ASP A 258 10.03 20.48 -6.82
C ASP A 258 9.67 20.15 -8.28
N LYS A 259 8.65 20.80 -8.85
CA LYS A 259 8.19 20.59 -10.21
C LYS A 259 8.50 21.85 -11.04
N ASP A 260 8.74 21.67 -12.33
CA ASP A 260 9.08 22.78 -13.24
C ASP A 260 7.96 23.80 -13.44
N VAL A 261 6.79 23.57 -12.82
CA VAL A 261 5.58 24.38 -13.04
C VAL A 261 4.78 24.56 -11.75
N THR A 262 4.30 25.79 -11.49
CA THR A 262 3.38 26.06 -10.38
C THR A 262 1.96 25.57 -10.69
N VAL A 263 1.15 25.28 -9.66
CA VAL A 263 -0.26 24.86 -9.84
C VAL A 263 -1.07 25.84 -10.70
N ALA A 264 -0.88 27.15 -10.50
CA ALA A 264 -1.56 28.18 -11.28
C ALA A 264 -1.12 28.20 -12.75
N ARG A 265 0.18 27.98 -12.99
CA ARG A 265 0.74 27.90 -14.34
C ARG A 265 0.26 26.64 -15.04
N TYR A 266 0.26 25.48 -14.35
CA TYR A 266 -0.26 24.23 -14.89
C TYR A 266 -1.72 24.38 -15.33
N LEU A 267 -2.59 24.87 -14.45
CA LEU A 267 -4.01 25.11 -14.77
C LEU A 267 -4.17 26.03 -16.00
N ARG A 268 -3.35 27.10 -16.07
CA ARG A 268 -3.39 28.03 -17.20
C ARG A 268 -2.95 27.39 -18.52
N GLU A 269 -1.87 26.59 -18.48
CA GLU A 269 -1.35 25.90 -19.66
C GLU A 269 -2.35 24.88 -20.19
N ARG A 270 -2.99 24.10 -19.29
CA ARG A 270 -4.04 23.15 -19.70
C ARG A 270 -5.26 23.83 -20.32
N ARG A 271 -5.69 24.97 -19.78
CA ARG A 271 -6.77 25.77 -20.37
C ARG A 271 -6.41 26.30 -21.75
N LEU A 272 -5.18 26.75 -21.96
CA LEU A 272 -4.70 27.20 -23.28
C LEU A 272 -4.67 26.05 -24.29
N GLU A 273 -4.36 24.84 -23.88
CA GLU A 273 -4.42 23.65 -24.73
C GLU A 273 -5.87 23.33 -25.16
N GLN A 274 -6.84 23.46 -24.25
CA GLN A 274 -8.25 23.31 -24.58
C GLN A 274 -8.73 24.42 -25.58
N VAL A 275 -8.28 25.65 -25.38
CA VAL A 275 -8.54 26.72 -26.33
C VAL A 275 -7.94 26.39 -27.70
N ALA A 276 -6.71 25.90 -27.76
CA ALA A 276 -6.06 25.53 -29.02
C ALA A 276 -6.81 24.38 -29.72
N GLN A 277 -7.30 23.40 -28.98
CA GLN A 277 -8.15 22.32 -29.51
C GLN A 277 -9.47 22.87 -30.06
N ALA A 278 -10.13 23.75 -29.32
CA ALA A 278 -11.38 24.40 -29.79
C ALA A 278 -11.19 25.26 -31.05
N LEU A 279 -10.02 25.90 -31.18
CA LEU A 279 -9.68 26.69 -32.39
C LEU A 279 -9.33 25.80 -33.59
N SER A 280 -8.90 24.57 -33.37
CA SER A 280 -8.55 23.61 -34.43
C SER A 280 -9.74 22.79 -34.93
N ALA A 281 -10.91 22.89 -34.29
CA ALA A 281 -12.11 22.16 -34.68
C ALA A 281 -12.78 22.82 -35.91
N PRO A 282 -12.87 22.16 -37.07
CA PRO A 282 -13.37 22.76 -38.30
C PRO A 282 -14.87 23.10 -38.28
N GLU A 283 -15.66 22.32 -37.52
CA GLU A 283 -17.12 22.41 -37.52
C GLU A 283 -17.70 23.42 -36.51
N ARG A 284 -16.90 23.94 -35.59
CA ARG A 284 -17.36 24.79 -34.50
C ARG A 284 -16.32 25.85 -34.18
N GLN A 285 -16.52 27.04 -34.71
CA GLN A 285 -15.65 28.17 -34.45
C GLN A 285 -16.30 29.15 -33.43
N PRO A 286 -16.10 28.92 -32.11
CA PRO A 286 -16.67 29.78 -31.09
C PRO A 286 -16.04 31.19 -31.16
N PRO A 287 -16.80 32.23 -30.80
CA PRO A 287 -16.26 33.59 -30.65
C PRO A 287 -15.13 33.60 -29.62
N LEU A 288 -14.06 34.37 -29.87
CA LEU A 288 -12.89 34.42 -28.97
C LEU A 288 -13.26 34.92 -27.56
N GLN A 289 -14.24 35.82 -27.45
CA GLN A 289 -14.76 36.27 -26.16
C GLN A 289 -15.38 35.08 -25.37
N HIS A 290 -16.15 34.24 -26.04
CA HIS A 290 -16.77 33.07 -25.42
C HIS A 290 -15.73 32.08 -24.89
N LEU A 291 -14.63 31.88 -25.64
CA LEU A 291 -13.50 31.04 -25.14
C LEU A 291 -12.85 31.63 -23.89
N ALA A 292 -12.71 32.96 -23.81
CA ALA A 292 -12.15 33.61 -22.62
C ALA A 292 -13.04 33.39 -21.40
N GLU A 293 -14.34 33.53 -21.55
CA GLU A 293 -15.32 33.29 -20.48
C GLU A 293 -15.36 31.81 -20.08
N GLN A 294 -15.47 30.90 -21.05
CA GLN A 294 -15.58 29.47 -20.85
C GLN A 294 -14.37 28.89 -20.12
N TYR A 295 -13.16 29.33 -20.43
CA TYR A 295 -11.93 28.83 -19.82
C TYR A 295 -11.38 29.76 -18.73
N GLY A 296 -12.19 30.66 -18.19
CA GLY A 296 -11.88 31.44 -16.99
C GLY A 296 -10.72 32.43 -17.15
N PHE A 297 -10.52 32.95 -18.36
CA PHE A 297 -9.68 34.14 -18.61
C PHE A 297 -10.53 35.40 -18.40
N GLY A 298 -10.01 36.31 -17.57
CA GLY A 298 -10.78 37.51 -17.17
C GLY A 298 -11.22 38.43 -18.33
N SER A 299 -10.56 38.32 -19.50
CA SER A 299 -10.95 39.03 -20.75
C SER A 299 -10.33 38.35 -21.97
N GLN A 300 -10.89 38.68 -23.16
CA GLN A 300 -10.34 38.25 -24.44
C GLN A 300 -8.88 38.69 -24.61
N ASP A 301 -8.51 39.89 -24.14
CA ASP A 301 -7.15 40.41 -24.21
C ASP A 301 -6.18 39.61 -23.34
N GLN A 302 -6.63 39.18 -22.16
CA GLN A 302 -5.80 38.33 -21.30
C GLN A 302 -5.57 36.96 -21.92
N LEU A 303 -6.60 36.36 -22.52
CA LEU A 303 -6.50 35.13 -23.28
C LEU A 303 -5.56 35.32 -24.47
N ALA A 304 -5.72 36.35 -25.27
CA ALA A 304 -4.89 36.63 -26.45
C ALA A 304 -3.39 36.77 -26.11
N ARG A 305 -3.07 37.52 -25.04
CA ARG A 305 -1.69 37.65 -24.56
C ARG A 305 -1.12 36.32 -24.04
N ALA A 306 -1.93 35.55 -23.33
CA ALA A 306 -1.50 34.25 -22.81
C ALA A 306 -1.27 33.24 -23.94
N PHE A 307 -2.17 33.20 -24.93
CA PHE A 307 -2.09 32.32 -26.08
C PHE A 307 -0.85 32.63 -26.94
N ARG A 308 -0.64 33.93 -27.30
CA ARG A 308 0.54 34.32 -28.05
C ARG A 308 1.85 34.02 -27.36
N ARG A 309 1.89 34.16 -26.02
CA ARG A 309 3.08 33.78 -25.22
C ARG A 309 3.36 32.28 -25.29
N ARG A 310 2.32 31.45 -25.34
CA ARG A 310 2.45 29.97 -25.32
C ARG A 310 2.73 29.40 -26.71
N TYR A 311 2.09 29.94 -27.76
CA TYR A 311 2.13 29.37 -29.10
C TYR A 311 2.88 30.24 -30.13
N GLY A 312 3.33 31.43 -29.76
CA GLY A 312 4.11 32.31 -30.64
C GLY A 312 3.27 33.08 -31.68
N THR A 313 2.00 32.71 -31.87
CA THR A 313 1.10 33.26 -32.89
C THR A 313 -0.20 33.76 -32.26
N SER A 314 -0.96 34.60 -32.97
CA SER A 314 -2.30 35.01 -32.53
C SER A 314 -3.32 33.87 -32.69
N MET A 315 -4.40 33.90 -31.90
CA MET A 315 -5.50 32.93 -32.02
C MET A 315 -6.14 32.95 -33.42
N THR A 316 -6.17 34.10 -34.08
CA THR A 316 -6.73 34.26 -35.45
C THR A 316 -5.82 33.61 -36.49
N GLU A 317 -4.52 33.84 -36.42
CA GLU A 317 -3.51 33.17 -37.27
C GLU A 317 -3.50 31.68 -37.04
N PHE A 318 -3.47 31.23 -35.78
CA PHE A 318 -3.51 29.83 -35.41
C PHE A 318 -4.74 29.10 -35.96
N ARG A 319 -5.90 29.77 -35.96
CA ARG A 319 -7.16 29.25 -36.52
C ARG A 319 -7.07 29.12 -38.06
N ALA A 320 -6.50 30.14 -38.74
CA ALA A 320 -6.36 30.13 -40.18
C ALA A 320 -5.41 29.02 -40.68
N GLU A 321 -4.29 28.79 -39.98
CA GLU A 321 -3.31 27.76 -40.32
C GLU A 321 -3.84 26.33 -40.20
N ARG A 322 -4.83 26.09 -39.34
CA ARG A 322 -5.37 24.74 -39.07
C ARG A 322 -6.78 24.49 -39.59
N GLY A 323 -7.42 25.52 -40.15
CA GLY A 323 -8.73 25.45 -40.79
C GLY A 323 -8.65 25.33 -42.32
N SER A 324 -7.43 25.27 -42.88
CA SER A 324 -7.13 24.96 -44.27
C SER A 324 -6.71 23.49 -44.35
#